data_90cf984a84d39a48e604303f93c59a3a
#
_entry.id   90cf984a84d39a48e604303f93c59a3a
#
_cell.length_a   1.000
_cell.length_b   1.000
_cell.length_c   1.000
_cell.angle_alpha   90.00
_cell.angle_beta   90.00
_cell.angle_gamma   90.00
#
_symmetry.space_group_name_H-M   'P 1'
#
loop_
_entity.id
_entity.type
_entity.pdbx_description
1 polymer ?
#
loop_
_entity_poly.entity_id
_entity_poly.type
_entity_poly.pdbx_seq_one_letter_code
_entity_poly.pdbx_strand_id
1 'polypeptide(L)'
;MRILGIDPGLQVCGYACIETASGDKKEILRFAQNDNRLVEAGVIRTTASKAIETRLQQIAEDIDSILDKFKPDVVGVEQLYSHYAHPRTAILMGH
;
A
#
# COMPACT_ATOMS: atom_id res chain seq x y z
N MET A 1 15.82 -8.25 0.69
CA MET A 1 14.78 -7.80 -0.26
C MET A 1 13.76 -6.94 0.47
N ARG A 2 13.37 -5.86 -0.13
CA ARG A 2 12.37 -4.97 0.45
C ARG A 2 11.03 -5.16 -0.21
N ILE A 3 9.99 -5.27 0.60
CA ILE A 3 8.62 -5.43 0.15
C ILE A 3 7.82 -4.28 0.73
N LEU A 4 7.13 -3.55 -0.15
CA LEU A 4 6.23 -2.48 0.25
C LEU A 4 4.79 -2.96 0.10
N GLY A 5 4.04 -2.93 1.18
CA GLY A 5 2.61 -3.23 1.18
C GLY A 5 1.81 -1.94 1.23
N ILE A 6 0.77 -1.85 0.45
CA ILE A 6 -0.11 -0.69 0.40
C ILE A 6 -1.56 -1.14 0.62
N ASP A 7 -2.22 -0.51 1.57
CA ASP A 7 -3.64 -0.67 1.83
C ASP A 7 -4.34 0.61 1.36
N PRO A 8 -4.91 0.61 0.15
CA PRO A 8 -5.43 1.84 -0.44
C PRO A 8 -6.71 2.31 0.24
N GLY A 9 -6.82 3.61 0.38
CA GLY A 9 -8.01 4.28 0.87
C GLY A 9 -8.00 5.73 0.43
N LEU A 10 -9.17 6.28 0.17
CA LEU A 10 -9.25 7.65 -0.35
C LEU A 10 -8.92 8.70 0.71
N GLN A 11 -9.29 8.46 1.97
CA GLN A 11 -8.99 9.37 3.07
C GLN A 11 -7.71 8.98 3.78
N VAL A 12 -7.47 7.71 3.94
CA VAL A 12 -6.29 7.17 4.61
C VAL A 12 -5.78 5.99 3.80
N CYS A 13 -4.54 6.08 3.36
CA CYS A 13 -3.85 5.02 2.66
C CYS A 13 -2.73 4.51 3.56
N GLY A 14 -2.80 3.25 3.97
CA GLY A 14 -1.79 2.64 4.81
C GLY A 14 -0.64 2.07 3.99
N TYR A 15 0.56 2.10 4.54
CA TYR A 15 1.70 1.44 3.93
C TYR A 15 2.62 0.84 4.98
N ALA A 16 3.33 -0.20 4.60
CA ALA A 16 4.38 -0.77 5.42
C ALA A 16 5.48 -1.31 4.52
N CYS A 17 6.71 -1.04 4.88
CA CYS A 17 7.88 -1.60 4.20
C CYS A 17 8.55 -2.59 5.13
N ILE A 18 8.76 -3.80 4.65
CA ILE A 18 9.47 -4.84 5.37
C ILE A 18 10.71 -5.27 4.60
N GLU A 19 11.68 -5.75 5.33
CA GLU A 19 12.88 -6.32 4.75
C GLU A 19 12.97 -7.80 5.11
N THR A 20 13.23 -8.63 4.10
CA THR A 20 13.38 -10.07 4.27
C THR A 20 14.78 -10.48 3.82
N ALA A 21 15.25 -11.61 4.33
CA ALA A 21 16.59 -12.10 4.03
C ALA A 21 16.72 -12.71 2.64
N SER A 22 15.63 -12.88 1.89
CA SER A 22 15.65 -13.72 0.70
C SER A 22 15.40 -12.95 -0.59
N GLY A 23 15.92 -13.45 -1.70
CA GLY A 23 15.73 -12.91 -3.03
C GLY A 23 14.70 -13.60 -3.90
N ASP A 24 14.08 -14.68 -3.47
CA ASP A 24 13.18 -15.51 -4.26
C ASP A 24 11.73 -15.37 -3.76
N LYS A 25 10.76 -15.31 -4.68
CA LYS A 25 9.34 -15.21 -4.31
C LYS A 25 8.87 -16.37 -3.44
N LYS A 26 9.34 -17.59 -3.71
CA LYS A 26 8.99 -18.75 -2.89
C LYS A 26 9.57 -18.63 -1.49
N GLU A 27 10.79 -18.12 -1.40
CA GLU A 27 11.43 -17.90 -0.13
C GLU A 27 10.80 -16.74 0.63
N ILE A 28 10.31 -15.71 -0.06
CA ILE A 28 9.58 -14.61 0.56
C ILE A 28 8.36 -15.16 1.32
N LEU A 29 7.58 -16.02 0.69
CA LEU A 29 6.41 -16.60 1.33
C LEU A 29 6.80 -17.52 2.49
N ARG A 30 7.94 -18.19 2.38
CA ARG A 30 8.44 -19.09 3.41
C ARG A 30 9.01 -18.35 4.61
N PHE A 31 9.75 -17.27 4.38
CA PHE A 31 10.43 -16.50 5.41
C PHE A 31 9.62 -15.31 5.93
N ALA A 32 8.51 -14.98 5.29
CA ALA A 32 7.67 -13.86 5.66
C ALA A 32 7.21 -13.90 7.12
N GLN A 33 7.22 -15.06 7.75
CA GLN A 33 6.82 -15.19 9.15
C GLN A 33 7.98 -15.16 10.14
N ASN A 34 9.21 -15.45 9.70
CA ASN A 34 10.32 -15.70 10.61
C ASN A 34 11.46 -14.69 10.55
N ASP A 35 11.71 -14.09 9.39
CA ASP A 35 12.86 -13.21 9.16
C ASP A 35 12.50 -11.82 8.66
N ASN A 36 11.29 -11.38 9.01
CA ASN A 36 10.84 -10.06 8.62
C ASN A 36 11.32 -9.00 9.58
N ARG A 37 11.81 -7.91 9.03
CA ARG A 37 12.07 -6.71 9.79
C ARG A 37 11.23 -5.57 9.25
N LEU A 38 10.42 -4.96 10.12
CA LEU A 38 9.69 -3.77 9.75
C LEU A 38 10.67 -2.62 9.59
N VAL A 39 10.73 -2.04 8.39
CA VAL A 39 11.54 -0.85 8.13
C VAL A 39 10.78 0.40 8.54
N GLU A 40 9.54 0.52 8.07
CA GLU A 40 8.68 1.65 8.42
C GLU A 40 7.24 1.30 8.08
N ALA A 41 6.31 1.81 8.88
CA ALA A 41 4.90 1.77 8.56
C ALA A 41 4.30 3.15 8.80
N GLY A 42 3.29 3.50 8.04
CA GLY A 42 2.67 4.80 8.18
C GLY A 42 1.39 4.91 7.39
N VAL A 43 0.89 6.13 7.32
CA VAL A 43 -0.32 6.43 6.56
C VAL A 43 -0.12 7.68 5.73
N ILE A 44 -0.77 7.71 4.58
CA ILE A 44 -0.93 8.89 3.75
C ILE A 44 -2.36 9.38 3.98
N ARG A 45 -2.49 10.61 4.43
CA ARG A 45 -3.81 11.20 4.67
C ARG A 45 -4.09 12.27 3.64
N THR A 46 -5.35 12.32 3.20
CA THR A 46 -5.81 13.41 2.35
C THR A 46 -6.86 14.22 3.09
N THR A 47 -7.02 15.47 2.66
CA THR A 47 -8.01 16.36 3.25
C THR A 47 -9.37 16.13 2.59
N ALA A 48 -10.36 15.69 3.39
CA ALA A 48 -11.68 15.33 2.88
C ALA A 48 -12.41 16.49 2.19
N SER A 49 -12.08 17.74 2.54
CA SER A 49 -12.70 18.92 1.93
C SER A 49 -12.10 19.28 0.57
N LYS A 50 -11.00 18.67 0.18
CA LYS A 50 -10.37 18.93 -1.11
C LYS A 50 -11.07 18.15 -2.24
N ALA A 51 -10.96 18.66 -3.46
CA ALA A 51 -11.46 17.96 -4.63
C ALA A 51 -10.78 16.61 -4.81
N ILE A 52 -11.50 15.65 -5.37
CA ILE A 52 -10.97 14.29 -5.54
C ILE A 52 -9.69 14.26 -6.38
N GLU A 53 -9.59 15.10 -7.40
CA GLU A 53 -8.40 15.20 -8.26
C GLU A 53 -7.18 15.61 -7.44
N THR A 54 -7.34 16.58 -6.56
CA THR A 54 -6.27 17.05 -5.67
C THR A 54 -5.84 15.95 -4.70
N ARG A 55 -6.80 15.22 -4.18
CA ARG A 55 -6.54 14.14 -3.23
C ARG A 55 -5.79 12.98 -3.89
N LEU A 56 -6.20 12.60 -5.11
CA LEU A 56 -5.52 11.55 -5.86
C LEU A 56 -4.10 11.97 -6.23
N GLN A 57 -3.91 13.24 -6.59
CA GLN A 57 -2.58 13.76 -6.89
C GLN A 57 -1.68 13.71 -5.66
N GLN A 58 -2.19 14.08 -4.51
CA GLN A 58 -1.45 14.01 -3.26
C GLN A 58 -1.04 12.58 -2.93
N ILE A 59 -1.96 11.62 -3.07
CA ILE A 59 -1.65 10.21 -2.84
C ILE A 59 -0.55 9.75 -3.80
N ALA A 60 -0.66 10.09 -5.07
CA ALA A 60 0.33 9.71 -6.06
C ALA A 60 1.71 10.26 -5.73
N GLU A 61 1.79 11.53 -5.36
CA GLU A 61 3.05 12.17 -4.98
C GLU A 61 3.66 11.53 -3.73
N ASP A 62 2.85 11.24 -2.74
CA ASP A 62 3.32 10.62 -1.51
C ASP A 62 3.78 9.17 -1.74
N ILE A 63 3.08 8.42 -2.59
CA ILE A 63 3.51 7.09 -2.98
C ILE A 63 4.83 7.14 -3.74
N ASP A 64 4.99 8.08 -4.66
CA ASP A 64 6.26 8.27 -5.36
C ASP A 64 7.40 8.54 -4.40
N SER A 65 7.17 9.37 -3.39
CA SER A 65 8.18 9.66 -2.36
C SER A 65 8.53 8.42 -1.55
N ILE A 66 7.54 7.59 -1.22
CA ILE A 66 7.74 6.34 -0.49
C ILE A 66 8.53 5.34 -1.34
N LEU A 67 8.19 5.20 -2.61
CA LEU A 67 8.91 4.33 -3.54
C LEU A 67 10.37 4.77 -3.68
N ASP A 68 10.58 6.06 -3.78
CA ASP A 68 11.93 6.62 -3.91
C ASP A 68 12.74 6.44 -2.63
N LYS A 69 12.11 6.59 -1.48
CA LYS A 69 12.75 6.44 -0.17
C LYS A 69 13.16 5.01 0.10
N PHE A 70 12.27 4.04 -0.12
CA PHE A 70 12.51 2.66 0.24
C PHE A 70 13.06 1.81 -0.89
N LYS A 71 12.82 2.20 -2.13
CA LYS A 71 13.24 1.44 -3.32
C LYS A 71 12.92 -0.04 -3.20
N PRO A 72 11.63 -0.38 -3.02
CA PRO A 72 11.24 -1.76 -2.80
C PRO A 72 11.48 -2.61 -4.04
N ASP A 73 11.77 -3.87 -3.82
CA ASP A 73 11.89 -4.87 -4.89
C ASP A 73 10.53 -5.37 -5.34
N VAL A 74 9.58 -5.38 -4.41
CA VAL A 74 8.20 -5.86 -4.66
C VAL A 74 7.23 -4.90 -4.01
N VAL A 75 6.14 -4.61 -4.71
CA VAL A 75 5.02 -3.82 -4.16
C VAL A 75 3.78 -4.69 -4.18
N GLY A 76 3.18 -4.86 -3.01
CA GLY A 76 1.89 -5.55 -2.87
C GLY A 76 0.80 -4.54 -2.57
N VAL A 77 -0.32 -4.65 -3.26
CA VAL A 77 -1.48 -3.80 -3.03
C VAL A 77 -2.63 -4.70 -2.63
N GLU A 78 -3.32 -4.36 -1.54
CA GLU A 78 -4.47 -5.12 -1.11
C GLU A 78 -5.53 -5.10 -2.19
N GLN A 79 -5.97 -6.30 -2.58
CA GLN A 79 -7.02 -6.43 -3.58
C GLN A 79 -8.37 -6.45 -2.89
N LEU A 80 -9.19 -5.46 -3.21
CA LEU A 80 -10.54 -5.38 -2.70
C LEU A 80 -11.48 -6.09 -3.67
N TYR A 81 -12.29 -7.00 -3.12
CA TYR A 81 -13.25 -7.76 -3.93
C TYR A 81 -14.58 -7.03 -3.99
N SER A 82 -15.16 -6.95 -5.19
CA SER A 82 -16.47 -6.35 -5.37
C SER A 82 -17.62 -7.33 -5.04
N HIS A 83 -17.47 -8.10 -4.00
CA HIS A 83 -18.52 -9.00 -3.49
C HIS A 83 -19.50 -8.30 -2.56
N TYR A 84 -19.44 -7.00 -2.53
CA TYR A 84 -20.29 -6.21 -1.67
C TYR A 84 -21.70 -6.12 -2.25
N ALA A 85 -22.68 -6.26 -1.39
CA ALA A 85 -24.07 -6.12 -1.78
C ALA A 85 -24.44 -4.69 -2.22
N HIS A 86 -23.57 -3.73 -1.90
CA HIS A 86 -23.81 -2.31 -2.21
C HIS A 86 -22.81 -1.81 -3.24
N PRO A 87 -23.25 -1.49 -4.47
CA PRO A 87 -22.37 -0.89 -5.48
C PRO A 87 -21.65 0.37 -5.01
N ARG A 88 -22.29 1.14 -4.14
CA ARG A 88 -21.67 2.34 -3.55
C ARG A 88 -20.40 2.03 -2.80
N THR A 89 -20.41 0.96 -2.03
CA THR A 89 -19.23 0.55 -1.27
C THR A 89 -18.10 0.18 -2.21
N ALA A 90 -18.39 -0.56 -3.27
CA ALA A 90 -17.40 -0.94 -4.26
C ALA A 90 -16.79 0.30 -4.94
N ILE A 91 -17.61 1.31 -5.27
CA ILE A 91 -17.14 2.57 -5.86
C ILE A 91 -16.22 3.30 -4.89
N LEU A 92 -16.61 3.38 -3.61
CA LEU A 92 -15.80 4.04 -2.60
C LEU A 92 -14.48 3.34 -2.34
N MET A 93 -14.40 2.05 -2.63
CA MET A 93 -13.16 1.28 -2.54
C MET A 93 -12.28 1.37 -3.77
N GLY A 94 -12.68 2.15 -4.77
CA GLY A 94 -11.90 2.32 -5.99
C GLY A 94 -12.13 1.23 -7.03
N HIS A 95 -13.21 0.53 -6.92
CA HIS A 95 -13.64 -0.44 -7.91
C HIS A 95 -14.71 0.16 -8.83
#